data_750224e873105d9eed3a0b94cfd778be
#
_entry.id   750224e873105d9eed3a0b94cfd778be
#
_cell.length_a   1.000
_cell.length_b   1.000
_cell.length_c   1.000
_cell.angle_alpha   90.00
_cell.angle_beta   90.00
_cell.angle_gamma   90.00
#
_symmetry.space_group_name_H-M   'P 1'
#
loop_
_entity.id
_entity.type
_entity.pdbx_description
1 polymer ?
#
loop_
_entity_poly.entity_id
_entity_poly.type
_entity_poly.pdbx_seq_one_letter_code
_entity_poly.pdbx_strand_id
1 'polypeptide(L)'
;SIFSARTDTGSSATVTTGITAMSNVGCVSATAGGTAGDIRAESVVITGLDHNGTSITETLTAFTVNTTGTINGEKVFKKVTSILFPAMDGTGATISIEERGAPRAADTNSVATARTDTGASATVTTGTSINGLPIPRNITATAGGTAADVRAEQVVITGVDEAGTIISESLTAFTENTTGTVTGTSIFNSITSILYPAMDGTGATIAIGHGDLVGIGKRLKRNTVISTHLGGTLEGTAPTVLTDGTNLTDNTADLNSALNSTQVVIDYIETPDGE
;
A
#
# COMPACT_ATOMS: atom_id res chain seq x y z
N SER A 1 -9.24 -4.66 -14.35
CA SER A 1 -9.34 -6.03 -13.83
C SER A 1 -8.38 -6.94 -14.58
N ILE A 2 -7.61 -7.75 -13.86
CA ILE A 2 -6.73 -8.79 -14.43
C ILE A 2 -7.56 -10.03 -14.79
N PHE A 3 -8.54 -10.34 -13.97
CA PHE A 3 -9.44 -11.45 -14.16
C PHE A 3 -10.84 -11.08 -13.64
N SER A 4 -11.84 -11.21 -14.51
CA SER A 4 -13.24 -10.97 -14.14
C SER A 4 -13.68 -11.98 -13.07
N ALA A 5 -14.71 -11.64 -12.34
CA ALA A 5 -15.20 -12.50 -11.27
C ALA A 5 -15.51 -13.93 -11.77
N ARG A 6 -14.88 -14.92 -11.11
CA ARG A 6 -15.19 -16.33 -11.28
C ARG A 6 -16.17 -16.74 -10.20
N THR A 7 -17.27 -17.32 -10.60
CA THR A 7 -18.19 -17.99 -9.68
C THR A 7 -17.56 -19.29 -9.20
N ASP A 8 -17.62 -19.56 -7.91
CA ASP A 8 -17.12 -20.80 -7.35
C ASP A 8 -17.94 -22.01 -7.79
N THR A 9 -17.29 -23.14 -7.90
CA THR A 9 -17.90 -24.42 -8.30
C THR A 9 -17.75 -25.49 -7.21
N GLY A 10 -17.36 -25.08 -5.99
CA GLY A 10 -17.09 -25.99 -4.86
C GLY A 10 -15.75 -26.73 -4.96
N SER A 11 -14.89 -26.36 -5.92
CA SER A 11 -13.57 -26.95 -6.07
C SER A 11 -12.53 -25.93 -6.48
N SER A 12 -11.29 -26.10 -6.00
CA SER A 12 -10.17 -25.25 -6.40
C SER A 12 -9.89 -25.40 -7.91
N ALA A 13 -9.45 -24.32 -8.54
CA ALA A 13 -9.09 -24.33 -9.95
C ALA A 13 -7.91 -23.41 -10.25
N THR A 14 -6.99 -23.93 -11.07
CA THR A 14 -5.92 -23.11 -11.63
C THR A 14 -6.34 -22.58 -13.00
N VAL A 15 -6.23 -21.26 -13.16
CA VAL A 15 -6.51 -20.55 -14.40
C VAL A 15 -5.20 -20.03 -14.99
N THR A 16 -4.97 -20.35 -16.27
CA THR A 16 -3.79 -19.90 -17.04
C THR A 16 -4.18 -19.17 -18.34
N THR A 17 -5.49 -19.14 -18.65
CA THR A 17 -6.07 -18.47 -19.83
C THR A 17 -7.12 -17.47 -19.42
N GLY A 18 -7.41 -16.48 -20.27
CA GLY A 18 -8.37 -15.42 -19.94
C GLY A 18 -7.85 -14.41 -18.90
N ILE A 19 -6.55 -14.45 -18.60
CA ILE A 19 -5.88 -13.47 -17.74
C ILE A 19 -5.54 -12.27 -18.61
N THR A 20 -6.13 -11.12 -18.30
CA THR A 20 -5.84 -9.86 -18.98
C THR A 20 -4.44 -9.41 -18.61
N ALA A 21 -3.69 -8.89 -19.57
CA ALA A 21 -2.38 -8.30 -19.30
C ALA A 21 -2.52 -7.17 -18.29
N MET A 22 -1.56 -7.10 -17.38
CA MET A 22 -1.45 -5.96 -16.46
C MET A 22 -1.15 -4.70 -17.27
N SER A 23 -1.81 -3.61 -16.91
CA SER A 23 -1.59 -2.31 -17.54
C SER A 23 -0.24 -1.73 -17.12
N ASN A 24 0.17 -2.04 -15.90
CA ASN A 24 1.40 -1.57 -15.28
C ASN A 24 2.07 -2.67 -14.47
N VAL A 25 3.34 -2.47 -14.13
CA VAL A 25 3.99 -3.24 -13.08
C VAL A 25 3.38 -2.86 -11.74
N GLY A 26 2.87 -3.81 -10.99
CA GLY A 26 2.16 -3.51 -9.74
C GLY A 26 1.78 -4.76 -8.94
N CYS A 27 1.19 -4.53 -7.77
CA CYS A 27 0.64 -5.60 -6.94
C CYS A 27 -0.73 -6.04 -7.49
N VAL A 28 -1.23 -7.13 -6.94
CA VAL A 28 -2.57 -7.63 -7.25
C VAL A 28 -3.45 -7.65 -6.00
N SER A 29 -4.76 -7.56 -6.19
CA SER A 29 -5.73 -7.80 -5.12
C SER A 29 -6.74 -8.84 -5.56
N ALA A 30 -7.28 -9.59 -4.61
CA ALA A 30 -8.39 -10.50 -4.82
C ALA A 30 -9.61 -10.04 -4.03
N THR A 31 -10.75 -9.93 -4.68
CA THR A 31 -12.01 -9.54 -4.04
C THR A 31 -12.97 -10.71 -4.05
N ALA A 32 -13.38 -11.15 -2.86
CA ALA A 32 -14.46 -12.09 -2.67
C ALA A 32 -15.80 -11.34 -2.62
N GLY A 33 -16.73 -11.75 -3.44
CA GLY A 33 -18.07 -11.18 -3.57
C GLY A 33 -19.15 -12.26 -3.65
N GLY A 34 -20.35 -11.85 -4.01
CA GLY A 34 -21.51 -12.75 -4.10
C GLY A 34 -22.11 -13.06 -2.73
N THR A 35 -22.48 -14.32 -2.49
CA THR A 35 -23.09 -14.75 -1.22
C THR A 35 -22.06 -14.86 -0.13
N ALA A 36 -22.13 -13.98 0.88
CA ALA A 36 -21.17 -13.93 1.97
C ALA A 36 -21.03 -15.28 2.72
N GLY A 37 -22.13 -15.96 2.97
CA GLY A 37 -22.15 -17.25 3.66
C GLY A 37 -21.38 -18.38 2.96
N ASP A 38 -21.06 -18.21 1.68
CA ASP A 38 -20.30 -19.17 0.89
C ASP A 38 -18.78 -18.90 0.89
N ILE A 39 -18.32 -17.83 1.57
CA ILE A 39 -16.91 -17.43 1.60
C ILE A 39 -16.17 -18.15 2.73
N ARG A 40 -15.09 -18.87 2.41
CA ARG A 40 -14.21 -19.57 3.35
C ARG A 40 -12.95 -18.77 3.65
N ALA A 41 -12.29 -19.13 4.76
CA ALA A 41 -10.94 -18.64 5.09
C ALA A 41 -9.87 -19.35 4.24
N GLU A 42 -9.89 -19.08 2.94
CA GLU A 42 -8.98 -19.68 1.96
C GLU A 42 -8.21 -18.59 1.21
N SER A 43 -7.06 -18.96 0.68
CA SER A 43 -6.12 -18.05 0.02
C SER A 43 -6.14 -18.24 -1.50
N VAL A 44 -6.01 -17.14 -2.23
CA VAL A 44 -5.69 -17.13 -3.66
C VAL A 44 -4.17 -17.19 -3.82
N VAL A 45 -3.68 -18.00 -4.77
CA VAL A 45 -2.25 -18.02 -5.12
C VAL A 45 -2.07 -17.44 -6.53
N ILE A 46 -1.22 -16.43 -6.63
CA ILE A 46 -0.90 -15.74 -7.88
C ILE A 46 0.52 -16.12 -8.29
N THR A 47 0.71 -16.54 -9.53
CA THR A 47 2.03 -16.77 -10.14
C THR A 47 2.19 -15.85 -11.34
N GLY A 48 3.38 -15.28 -11.48
CA GLY A 48 3.66 -14.35 -12.56
C GLY A 48 5.15 -14.09 -12.73
N LEU A 49 5.47 -13.04 -13.45
CA LEU A 49 6.83 -12.56 -13.68
C LEU A 49 7.02 -11.22 -13.00
N ASP A 50 8.15 -11.00 -12.36
CA ASP A 50 8.59 -9.70 -11.88
C ASP A 50 9.06 -8.78 -13.03
N HIS A 51 9.55 -7.59 -12.70
CA HIS A 51 10.06 -6.64 -13.70
C HIS A 51 11.30 -7.15 -14.45
N ASN A 52 12.07 -8.08 -13.87
CA ASN A 52 13.24 -8.71 -14.50
C ASN A 52 12.87 -9.94 -15.35
N GLY A 53 11.61 -10.35 -15.35
CA GLY A 53 11.15 -11.56 -16.02
C GLY A 53 11.36 -12.84 -15.22
N THR A 54 11.72 -12.73 -13.92
CA THR A 54 11.85 -13.87 -13.02
C THR A 54 10.46 -14.32 -12.55
N SER A 55 10.24 -15.66 -12.53
CA SER A 55 8.98 -16.21 -12.02
C SER A 55 8.89 -16.02 -10.51
N ILE A 56 7.79 -15.41 -10.07
CA ILE A 56 7.46 -15.20 -8.67
C ILE A 56 6.06 -15.74 -8.37
N THR A 57 5.86 -16.19 -7.13
CA THR A 57 4.56 -16.66 -6.65
C THR A 57 4.22 -15.97 -5.34
N GLU A 58 2.98 -15.58 -5.17
CA GLU A 58 2.44 -15.00 -3.96
C GLU A 58 1.19 -15.76 -3.53
N THR A 59 1.13 -16.11 -2.24
CA THR A 59 -0.09 -16.56 -1.60
C THR A 59 -0.68 -15.39 -0.84
N LEU A 60 -1.82 -14.91 -1.29
CA LEU A 60 -2.52 -13.81 -0.63
C LEU A 60 -3.01 -14.26 0.76
N THR A 61 -3.18 -13.33 1.67
CA THR A 61 -3.82 -13.59 2.97
C THR A 61 -5.18 -14.26 2.75
N ALA A 62 -5.59 -15.16 3.64
CA ALA A 62 -6.89 -15.80 3.52
C ALA A 62 -8.05 -14.79 3.64
N PHE A 63 -9.15 -15.02 2.93
CA PHE A 63 -10.38 -14.27 3.12
C PHE A 63 -10.96 -14.46 4.52
N THR A 64 -11.77 -13.52 4.96
CA THR A 64 -12.53 -13.68 6.21
C THR A 64 -13.77 -14.52 5.95
N VAL A 65 -13.98 -15.57 6.77
CA VAL A 65 -15.13 -16.47 6.67
C VAL A 65 -16.44 -15.67 6.68
N ASN A 66 -17.37 -16.06 5.81
CA ASN A 66 -18.71 -15.48 5.71
C ASN A 66 -18.70 -13.94 5.51
N THR A 67 -17.66 -13.41 4.89
CA THR A 67 -17.52 -11.97 4.71
C THR A 67 -17.02 -11.65 3.30
N THR A 68 -17.75 -10.81 2.58
CA THR A 68 -17.25 -10.22 1.32
C THR A 68 -16.15 -9.22 1.62
N GLY A 69 -15.13 -9.16 0.78
CA GLY A 69 -14.03 -8.22 1.00
C GLY A 69 -12.86 -8.41 0.05
N THR A 70 -11.91 -7.50 0.15
CA THR A 70 -10.70 -7.50 -0.68
C THR A 70 -9.49 -7.80 0.17
N ILE A 71 -8.66 -8.72 -0.31
CA ILE A 71 -7.33 -9.02 0.22
C ILE A 71 -6.29 -8.52 -0.77
N ASN A 72 -5.18 -7.99 -0.24
CA ASN A 72 -4.16 -7.32 -1.02
C ASN A 72 -2.88 -8.14 -1.05
N GLY A 73 -2.26 -8.21 -2.24
CA GLY A 73 -0.91 -8.73 -2.40
C GLY A 73 0.14 -7.66 -2.16
N GLU A 74 1.34 -8.10 -1.87
CA GLU A 74 2.51 -7.26 -1.60
C GLU A 74 3.58 -7.39 -2.70
N LYS A 75 3.59 -8.53 -3.43
CA LYS A 75 4.57 -8.75 -4.49
C LYS A 75 4.20 -7.98 -5.75
N VAL A 76 5.24 -7.46 -6.39
CA VAL A 76 5.12 -6.66 -7.61
C VAL A 76 5.27 -7.56 -8.84
N PHE A 77 4.23 -7.63 -9.65
CA PHE A 77 4.17 -8.37 -10.88
C PHE A 77 4.26 -7.44 -12.09
N LYS A 78 5.03 -7.81 -13.10
CA LYS A 78 4.95 -7.27 -14.45
C LYS A 78 3.88 -7.97 -15.27
N LYS A 79 3.67 -9.27 -14.97
CA LYS A 79 2.71 -10.10 -15.68
C LYS A 79 2.22 -11.20 -14.75
N VAL A 80 0.92 -11.39 -14.65
CA VAL A 80 0.32 -12.58 -14.04
C VAL A 80 0.20 -13.67 -15.11
N THR A 81 0.64 -14.87 -14.77
CA THR A 81 0.63 -16.03 -15.69
C THR A 81 -0.32 -17.12 -15.25
N SER A 82 -0.62 -17.20 -13.95
CA SER A 82 -1.53 -18.20 -13.40
C SER A 82 -2.16 -17.72 -12.10
N ILE A 83 -3.39 -18.12 -11.87
CA ILE A 83 -4.16 -17.84 -10.66
C ILE A 83 -4.75 -19.16 -10.17
N LEU A 84 -4.43 -19.56 -8.95
CA LEU A 84 -5.10 -20.66 -8.27
C LEU A 84 -6.19 -20.08 -7.36
N PHE A 85 -7.43 -20.31 -7.76
CA PHE A 85 -8.61 -20.01 -6.97
C PHE A 85 -8.88 -21.12 -5.96
N PRO A 86 -9.12 -20.81 -4.68
CA PRO A 86 -9.51 -21.81 -3.69
C PRO A 86 -10.94 -22.32 -3.92
N ALA A 87 -11.30 -23.44 -3.29
CA ALA A 87 -12.69 -23.87 -3.16
C ALA A 87 -13.41 -23.07 -2.08
N MET A 88 -14.65 -22.65 -2.34
CA MET A 88 -15.54 -22.00 -1.38
C MET A 88 -16.64 -22.97 -0.92
N ASP A 89 -17.43 -22.59 0.08
CA ASP A 89 -18.45 -23.47 0.68
C ASP A 89 -19.69 -23.67 -0.20
N GLY A 90 -19.96 -22.76 -1.14
CA GLY A 90 -21.12 -22.79 -2.00
C GLY A 90 -20.88 -22.19 -3.37
N THR A 91 -21.86 -22.27 -4.22
CA THR A 91 -21.78 -21.77 -5.60
C THR A 91 -22.13 -20.28 -5.76
N GLY A 92 -22.47 -19.61 -4.67
CA GLY A 92 -22.83 -18.19 -4.67
C GLY A 92 -21.64 -17.24 -4.46
N ALA A 93 -20.47 -17.74 -4.04
CA ALA A 93 -19.27 -16.93 -3.90
C ALA A 93 -18.64 -16.61 -5.28
N THR A 94 -18.07 -15.43 -5.39
CA THR A 94 -17.30 -15.01 -6.58
C THR A 94 -15.94 -14.49 -6.16
N ILE A 95 -14.91 -14.68 -6.97
CA ILE A 95 -13.57 -14.10 -6.75
C ILE A 95 -13.14 -13.39 -8.03
N SER A 96 -12.80 -12.11 -7.92
CA SER A 96 -12.17 -11.33 -8.99
C SER A 96 -10.74 -10.97 -8.62
N ILE A 97 -9.87 -10.83 -9.61
CA ILE A 97 -8.48 -10.37 -9.44
C ILE A 97 -8.31 -9.05 -10.17
N GLU A 98 -7.78 -8.08 -9.45
CA GLU A 98 -7.55 -6.75 -9.99
C GLU A 98 -6.08 -6.37 -9.88
N GLU A 99 -5.62 -5.57 -10.84
CA GLU A 99 -4.36 -4.88 -10.72
C GLU A 99 -4.48 -3.85 -9.60
N ARG A 100 -3.60 -3.98 -8.64
CA ARG A 100 -3.47 -3.02 -7.57
C ARG A 100 -2.18 -2.26 -7.76
N GLY A 101 -2.33 -1.01 -8.11
CA GLY A 101 -1.21 -0.11 -8.00
C GLY A 101 -0.55 0.27 -9.29
N ALA A 102 -1.02 1.32 -9.79
CA ALA A 102 -0.21 2.46 -10.12
C ALA A 102 -0.20 3.39 -8.91
N PRO A 103 0.79 4.28 -8.76
CA PRO A 103 0.85 5.23 -7.64
C PRO A 103 -0.44 6.05 -7.57
N ARG A 104 -1.27 5.74 -6.58
CA ARG A 104 -2.52 6.47 -6.35
C ARG A 104 -2.20 7.85 -5.78
N ALA A 105 -3.08 8.82 -6.00
CA ALA A 105 -3.06 10.08 -5.26
C ALA A 105 -2.94 9.83 -3.75
N ALA A 106 -2.43 10.80 -3.00
CA ALA A 106 -2.42 10.75 -1.54
C ALA A 106 -3.83 10.38 -1.03
N ASP A 107 -3.88 9.48 -0.07
CA ASP A 107 -5.12 8.96 0.49
C ASP A 107 -4.96 8.82 2.00
N THR A 108 -5.82 9.50 2.75
CA THR A 108 -5.71 9.63 4.21
C THR A 108 -6.15 8.40 5.00
N ASN A 109 -6.73 7.37 4.36
CA ASN A 109 -7.25 6.19 5.04
C ASN A 109 -6.99 4.86 4.30
N SER A 110 -6.13 4.86 3.30
CA SER A 110 -5.87 3.70 2.45
C SER A 110 -5.04 2.60 3.12
N VAL A 111 -4.21 2.95 4.11
CA VAL A 111 -3.35 2.01 4.84
C VAL A 111 -4.13 1.35 5.97
N ALA A 112 -4.82 2.13 6.78
CA ALA A 112 -5.75 1.61 7.78
C ALA A 112 -6.96 2.53 7.90
N THR A 113 -8.16 1.93 7.88
CA THR A 113 -9.42 2.68 8.04
C THR A 113 -9.47 3.37 9.39
N ALA A 114 -10.26 4.44 9.47
CA ALA A 114 -10.41 5.22 10.68
C ALA A 114 -10.81 4.33 11.87
N ARG A 115 -9.97 4.32 12.90
CA ARG A 115 -10.20 3.64 14.16
C ARG A 115 -10.73 4.66 15.16
N THR A 116 -11.84 4.33 15.80
CA THR A 116 -12.36 5.11 16.94
C THR A 116 -11.46 4.90 18.14
N ASP A 117 -11.11 5.97 18.82
CA ASP A 117 -10.35 5.88 20.07
C ASP A 117 -11.18 5.23 21.19
N THR A 118 -10.50 4.54 22.08
CA THR A 118 -11.10 3.89 23.26
C THR A 118 -10.59 4.45 24.59
N GLY A 119 -9.89 5.60 24.55
CA GLY A 119 -9.21 6.18 25.71
C GLY A 119 -7.93 5.47 26.10
N ALA A 120 -7.45 4.53 25.29
CA ALA A 120 -6.19 3.80 25.52
C ALA A 120 -5.40 3.66 24.24
N SER A 121 -4.07 3.73 24.35
CA SER A 121 -3.18 3.43 23.23
C SER A 121 -3.35 1.99 22.76
N ALA A 122 -3.19 1.76 21.48
CA ALA A 122 -3.31 0.41 20.91
C ALA A 122 -2.33 0.20 19.77
N THR A 123 -1.71 -0.97 19.75
CA THR A 123 -0.87 -1.40 18.64
C THR A 123 -1.65 -2.33 17.72
N VAL A 124 -1.67 -2.00 16.43
CA VAL A 124 -2.18 -2.85 15.37
C VAL A 124 -0.99 -3.39 14.59
N THR A 125 -0.93 -4.71 14.43
CA THR A 125 0.11 -5.39 13.65
C THR A 125 -0.44 -5.88 12.32
N THR A 126 0.42 -6.26 11.39
CA THR A 126 0.04 -6.84 10.09
C THR A 126 -1.01 -7.93 10.23
N GLY A 127 -2.01 -7.86 9.39
CA GLY A 127 -3.17 -8.75 9.38
C GLY A 127 -4.32 -8.08 8.65
N THR A 128 -5.54 -8.27 9.11
CA THR A 128 -6.76 -7.77 8.45
C THR A 128 -6.96 -6.25 8.49
N SER A 129 -6.13 -5.51 9.24
CA SER A 129 -6.35 -4.08 9.52
C SER A 129 -5.31 -3.13 8.88
N ILE A 130 -4.24 -3.66 8.29
CA ILE A 130 -3.22 -2.86 7.59
C ILE A 130 -3.16 -3.30 6.14
N ASN A 131 -3.42 -2.37 5.23
CA ASN A 131 -3.28 -2.60 3.79
C ASN A 131 -1.84 -2.35 3.35
N GLY A 132 -1.34 -3.13 2.40
CA GLY A 132 -0.03 -2.91 1.80
C GLY A 132 0.04 -1.59 1.01
N LEU A 133 1.24 -1.04 0.91
CA LEU A 133 1.50 0.13 0.06
C LEU A 133 1.66 -0.33 -1.40
N PRO A 134 1.08 0.39 -2.37
CA PRO A 134 1.22 0.03 -3.79
C PRO A 134 2.63 0.27 -4.33
N ILE A 135 3.33 1.22 -3.77
CA ILE A 135 4.74 1.58 -4.03
C ILE A 135 5.34 2.11 -2.72
N PRO A 136 6.67 2.18 -2.59
CA PRO A 136 7.31 2.82 -1.45
C PRO A 136 6.91 4.28 -1.33
N ARG A 137 6.33 4.67 -0.17
CA ARG A 137 5.74 5.99 0.06
C ARG A 137 5.86 6.43 1.52
N ASN A 138 5.72 7.71 1.75
CA ASN A 138 5.53 8.26 3.09
C ASN A 138 4.11 8.03 3.60
N ILE A 139 3.94 8.07 4.92
CA ILE A 139 2.68 7.75 5.60
C ILE A 139 2.06 9.02 6.16
N THR A 140 0.73 9.06 6.18
CA THR A 140 -0.06 10.12 6.80
C THR A 140 -0.92 9.54 7.91
N ALA A 141 -1.18 10.33 8.95
CA ALA A 141 -2.20 10.03 9.95
C ALA A 141 -3.19 11.19 10.03
N THR A 142 -4.47 10.87 10.00
CA THR A 142 -5.55 11.86 10.02
C THR A 142 -6.40 11.68 11.26
N ALA A 143 -6.38 12.68 12.14
CA ALA A 143 -7.31 12.77 13.25
C ALA A 143 -8.65 13.32 12.76
N GLY A 144 -9.73 12.65 13.08
CA GLY A 144 -11.11 13.00 12.72
C GLY A 144 -12.06 12.80 13.89
N GLY A 145 -13.35 12.86 13.61
CA GLY A 145 -14.40 12.73 14.63
C GLY A 145 -14.58 14.01 15.44
N THR A 146 -14.73 13.89 16.77
CA THR A 146 -14.93 15.03 17.68
C THR A 146 -13.61 15.74 17.93
N ALA A 147 -13.47 16.97 17.45
CA ALA A 147 -12.23 17.75 17.57
C ALA A 147 -11.77 17.91 19.01
N ALA A 148 -12.68 18.18 19.95
CA ALA A 148 -12.36 18.35 21.38
C ALA A 148 -11.76 17.11 22.04
N ASP A 149 -11.88 15.94 21.40
CA ASP A 149 -11.31 14.67 21.90
C ASP A 149 -9.92 14.40 21.31
N VAL A 150 -9.41 15.24 20.39
CA VAL A 150 -8.08 15.07 19.79
C VAL A 150 -7.00 15.63 20.72
N ARG A 151 -6.01 14.81 21.06
CA ARG A 151 -4.83 15.21 21.86
C ARG A 151 -3.62 15.50 20.98
N ALA A 152 -2.69 16.29 21.54
CA ALA A 152 -1.38 16.53 20.93
C ALA A 152 -0.45 15.33 21.13
N GLU A 153 -0.81 14.21 20.52
CA GLU A 153 -0.10 12.92 20.62
C GLU A 153 0.39 12.45 19.24
N GLN A 154 1.34 11.54 19.22
CA GLN A 154 1.99 11.02 18.02
C GLN A 154 1.52 9.61 17.67
N VAL A 155 1.31 9.37 16.39
CA VAL A 155 1.23 8.01 15.85
C VAL A 155 2.65 7.52 15.54
N VAL A 156 2.95 6.27 15.90
CA VAL A 156 4.23 5.64 15.53
C VAL A 156 3.96 4.56 14.49
N ILE A 157 4.65 4.66 13.36
CA ILE A 157 4.59 3.71 12.26
C ILE A 157 5.87 2.88 12.28
N THR A 158 5.75 1.56 12.21
CA THR A 158 6.88 0.64 12.03
C THR A 158 6.65 -0.18 10.78
N GLY A 159 7.70 -0.36 9.99
CA GLY A 159 7.65 -1.08 8.73
C GLY A 159 9.03 -1.43 8.24
N VAL A 160 9.15 -1.66 6.94
CA VAL A 160 10.44 -1.90 6.28
C VAL A 160 10.62 -0.93 5.13
N ASP A 161 11.86 -0.55 4.87
CA ASP A 161 12.26 0.21 3.70
C ASP A 161 12.38 -0.67 2.45
N GLU A 162 12.82 -0.11 1.32
CA GLU A 162 13.02 -0.84 0.06
C GLU A 162 14.17 -1.87 0.13
N ALA A 163 15.09 -1.73 1.08
CA ALA A 163 16.16 -2.70 1.32
C ALA A 163 15.72 -3.83 2.28
N GLY A 164 14.48 -3.78 2.81
CA GLY A 164 13.99 -4.72 3.82
C GLY A 164 14.46 -4.42 5.23
N THR A 165 15.06 -3.25 5.48
CA THR A 165 15.49 -2.82 6.80
C THR A 165 14.29 -2.35 7.61
N ILE A 166 14.20 -2.79 8.87
CA ILE A 166 13.14 -2.31 9.78
C ILE A 166 13.39 -0.86 10.11
N ILE A 167 12.38 -0.04 9.87
CA ILE A 167 12.38 1.39 10.19
C ILE A 167 11.17 1.75 11.03
N SER A 168 11.27 2.81 11.80
CA SER A 168 10.16 3.35 12.60
C SER A 168 10.17 4.86 12.55
N GLU A 169 9.01 5.45 12.38
CA GLU A 169 8.81 6.90 12.36
C GLU A 169 7.72 7.29 13.36
N SER A 170 8.02 8.25 14.22
CA SER A 170 7.02 8.96 15.02
C SER A 170 6.57 10.18 14.23
N LEU A 171 5.32 10.16 13.77
CA LEU A 171 4.76 11.29 13.04
C LEU A 171 4.69 12.52 13.95
N THR A 172 4.68 13.73 13.39
CA THR A 172 4.45 14.95 14.16
C THR A 172 3.16 14.81 14.98
N ALA A 173 3.16 15.31 16.21
CA ALA A 173 1.96 15.26 17.05
C ALA A 173 0.79 16.00 16.38
N PHE A 174 -0.42 15.49 16.58
CA PHE A 174 -1.63 16.21 16.20
C PHE A 174 -1.72 17.54 16.94
N THR A 175 -2.49 18.47 16.41
CA THR A 175 -2.84 19.70 17.12
C THR A 175 -4.00 19.42 18.07
N GLU A 176 -3.81 19.74 19.35
CA GLU A 176 -4.82 19.54 20.40
C GLU A 176 -6.14 20.20 20.02
N ASN A 177 -7.25 19.53 20.31
CA ASN A 177 -8.62 19.97 20.00
C ASN A 177 -8.86 20.34 18.52
N THR A 178 -8.09 19.72 17.60
CA THR A 178 -8.20 20.03 16.18
C THR A 178 -8.12 18.75 15.33
N THR A 179 -9.08 18.55 14.45
CA THR A 179 -8.99 17.51 13.42
C THR A 179 -8.00 17.94 12.34
N GLY A 180 -7.25 16.99 11.79
CA GLY A 180 -6.28 17.31 10.74
C GLY A 180 -5.36 16.14 10.42
N THR A 181 -4.52 16.33 9.40
CA THR A 181 -3.58 15.33 8.91
C THR A 181 -2.16 15.74 9.25
N VAL A 182 -1.39 14.81 9.78
CA VAL A 182 0.07 14.91 9.93
C VAL A 182 0.72 13.96 8.92
N THR A 183 1.86 14.38 8.37
CA THR A 183 2.53 13.68 7.28
C THR A 183 3.95 13.33 7.71
N GLY A 184 4.32 12.07 7.53
CA GLY A 184 5.68 11.57 7.72
C GLY A 184 6.57 11.87 6.52
N THR A 185 7.85 11.73 6.72
CA THR A 185 8.91 11.95 5.72
C THR A 185 9.61 10.68 5.31
N SER A 186 9.63 9.66 6.17
CA SER A 186 10.27 8.37 5.86
C SER A 186 9.47 7.56 4.85
N ILE A 187 10.18 6.92 3.94
CA ILE A 187 9.58 6.07 2.92
C ILE A 187 9.52 4.63 3.41
N PHE A 188 8.32 4.08 3.43
CA PHE A 188 8.03 2.69 3.75
C PHE A 188 7.72 1.90 2.48
N ASN A 189 8.31 0.73 2.36
CA ASN A 189 7.93 -0.27 1.35
C ASN A 189 6.71 -1.08 1.84
N SER A 190 6.67 -1.39 3.13
CA SER A 190 5.49 -1.99 3.78
C SER A 190 5.41 -1.59 5.25
N ILE A 191 4.19 -1.65 5.81
CA ILE A 191 3.92 -1.35 7.22
C ILE A 191 3.71 -2.67 7.96
N THR A 192 4.39 -2.82 9.10
CA THR A 192 4.27 -4.00 9.97
C THR A 192 3.48 -3.74 11.23
N SER A 193 3.51 -2.52 11.75
CA SER A 193 2.68 -2.14 12.89
C SER A 193 2.40 -0.64 12.95
N ILE A 194 1.31 -0.28 13.60
CA ILE A 194 0.88 1.08 13.87
C ILE A 194 0.56 1.17 15.35
N LEU A 195 1.23 2.06 16.08
CA LEU A 195 0.88 2.41 17.44
C LEU A 195 0.00 3.67 17.42
N TYR A 196 -1.25 3.49 17.75
CA TYR A 196 -2.21 4.57 17.94
C TYR A 196 -2.10 5.12 19.37
N PRO A 197 -1.99 6.43 19.56
CA PRO A 197 -1.98 7.03 20.89
C PRO A 197 -3.38 6.99 21.53
N ALA A 198 -3.45 7.20 22.82
CA ALA A 198 -4.72 7.47 23.52
C ALA A 198 -5.14 8.92 23.27
N MET A 199 -6.42 9.14 23.00
CA MET A 199 -7.05 10.45 22.86
C MET A 199 -7.84 10.81 24.13
N ASP A 200 -8.34 12.04 24.24
CA ASP A 200 -9.04 12.51 25.44
C ASP A 200 -10.47 11.96 25.58
N GLY A 201 -11.06 11.50 24.50
CA GLY A 201 -12.42 10.97 24.51
C GLY A 201 -12.64 9.92 23.43
N THR A 202 -13.79 9.28 23.48
CA THR A 202 -14.18 8.20 22.55
C THR A 202 -14.74 8.69 21.22
N GLY A 203 -14.84 10.02 21.02
CA GLY A 203 -15.34 10.61 19.79
C GLY A 203 -14.25 10.89 18.74
N ALA A 204 -12.96 10.83 19.11
CA ALA A 204 -11.87 10.96 18.16
C ALA A 204 -11.69 9.70 17.31
N THR A 205 -11.24 9.88 16.08
CA THR A 205 -10.86 8.78 15.18
C THR A 205 -9.48 9.05 14.59
N ILE A 206 -8.71 7.99 14.30
CA ILE A 206 -7.43 8.10 13.60
C ILE A 206 -7.46 7.16 12.39
N ALA A 207 -7.28 7.72 11.20
CA ALA A 207 -7.09 6.98 9.96
C ALA A 207 -5.63 7.05 9.53
N ILE A 208 -5.11 6.01 8.89
CA ILE A 208 -3.75 5.96 8.36
C ILE A 208 -3.82 5.82 6.84
N GLY A 209 -3.11 6.69 6.17
CA GLY A 209 -3.01 6.72 4.72
C GLY A 209 -1.58 6.88 4.24
N HIS A 210 -1.41 7.19 2.97
CA HIS A 210 -0.12 7.50 2.37
C HIS A 210 -0.13 8.91 1.76
N GLY A 211 1.03 9.55 1.77
CA GLY A 211 1.26 10.86 1.16
C GLY A 211 1.67 10.78 -0.31
N ASP A 212 2.23 11.85 -0.85
CA ASP A 212 2.65 11.97 -2.27
C ASP A 212 4.14 11.74 -2.48
N LEU A 213 4.97 11.66 -1.42
CA LEU A 213 6.39 11.38 -1.56
C LEU A 213 6.60 9.94 -2.01
N VAL A 214 7.40 9.75 -3.06
CA VAL A 214 7.78 8.46 -3.62
C VAL A 214 9.24 8.19 -3.30
N GLY A 215 9.57 6.96 -2.87
CA GLY A 215 10.95 6.53 -2.66
C GLY A 215 11.70 6.39 -3.99
N ILE A 216 12.96 6.82 -4.01
CA ILE A 216 13.85 6.65 -5.17
C ILE A 216 14.50 5.26 -5.19
N GLY A 217 14.51 4.56 -4.03
CA GLY A 217 15.08 3.22 -3.90
C GLY A 217 16.62 3.16 -3.94
N LYS A 218 17.28 4.31 -3.90
CA LYS A 218 18.74 4.45 -3.91
C LYS A 218 19.20 5.56 -2.98
N ARG A 219 20.38 5.39 -2.39
CA ARG A 219 21.04 6.42 -1.60
C ARG A 219 21.75 7.37 -2.55
N LEU A 220 21.28 8.60 -2.61
CA LEU A 220 21.86 9.64 -3.45
C LEU A 220 22.56 10.68 -2.56
N LYS A 221 23.85 10.91 -2.78
CA LYS A 221 24.62 11.97 -2.08
C LYS A 221 24.25 13.38 -2.56
N ARG A 222 23.63 13.48 -3.72
CA ARG A 222 23.17 14.72 -4.34
C ARG A 222 22.00 14.41 -5.28
N ASN A 223 21.19 15.40 -5.58
CA ASN A 223 20.16 15.25 -6.59
C ASN A 223 20.75 14.98 -7.97
N THR A 224 20.52 13.78 -8.49
CA THR A 224 20.92 13.32 -9.83
C THR A 224 19.71 12.93 -10.67
N VAL A 225 18.50 13.28 -10.24
CA VAL A 225 17.28 13.07 -11.01
C VAL A 225 17.31 13.95 -12.26
N ILE A 226 17.12 13.32 -13.41
CA ILE A 226 17.15 13.96 -14.73
C ILE A 226 15.75 14.31 -15.19
N SER A 227 14.83 13.37 -15.03
CA SER A 227 13.44 13.52 -15.46
C SER A 227 12.49 12.67 -14.63
N THR A 228 11.24 13.07 -14.61
CA THR A 228 10.14 12.28 -14.06
C THR A 228 9.03 12.19 -15.09
N HIS A 229 8.40 11.01 -15.15
CA HIS A 229 7.28 10.75 -16.04
C HIS A 229 6.11 10.21 -15.25
N LEU A 230 4.92 10.71 -15.53
CA LEU A 230 3.68 10.22 -14.98
C LEU A 230 2.78 9.71 -16.11
N GLY A 231 2.42 8.43 -16.09
CA GLY A 231 1.63 7.81 -17.16
C GLY A 231 2.31 7.83 -18.54
N GLY A 232 3.65 7.76 -18.57
CA GLY A 232 4.43 7.84 -19.81
C GLY A 232 4.61 9.26 -20.35
N THR A 233 4.07 10.29 -19.67
CA THR A 233 4.23 11.69 -20.05
C THR A 233 5.30 12.34 -19.18
N LEU A 234 6.26 13.02 -19.83
CA LEU A 234 7.29 13.80 -19.14
C LEU A 234 6.62 14.92 -18.33
N GLU A 235 6.99 15.03 -17.05
CA GLU A 235 6.57 16.15 -16.20
C GLU A 235 7.15 17.47 -16.72
N GLY A 236 6.31 18.49 -16.83
CA GLY A 236 6.73 19.82 -17.32
C GLY A 236 7.54 20.61 -16.30
N THR A 237 7.55 20.19 -15.04
CA THR A 237 8.30 20.78 -13.93
C THR A 237 9.08 19.68 -13.23
N ALA A 238 10.34 19.97 -12.88
CA ALA A 238 11.16 19.03 -12.13
C ALA A 238 10.54 18.71 -10.76
N PRO A 239 10.65 17.46 -10.27
CA PRO A 239 10.19 17.09 -8.96
C PRO A 239 10.99 17.79 -7.86
N THR A 240 10.40 17.95 -6.67
CA THR A 240 11.19 18.24 -5.49
C THR A 240 11.87 16.97 -5.01
N VAL A 241 13.21 16.97 -4.97
CA VAL A 241 14.00 15.79 -4.60
C VAL A 241 14.76 16.07 -3.32
N LEU A 242 14.57 15.19 -2.33
CA LEU A 242 15.43 15.11 -1.15
C LEU A 242 16.41 13.96 -1.34
N THR A 243 17.64 14.12 -0.88
CA THR A 243 18.70 13.12 -1.01
C THR A 243 19.47 12.97 0.29
N ASP A 244 19.79 11.74 0.63
CA ASP A 244 20.65 11.38 1.76
C ASP A 244 21.55 10.19 1.36
N GLY A 245 22.86 10.39 1.42
CA GLY A 245 23.83 9.35 1.09
C GLY A 245 23.91 8.22 2.14
N THR A 246 23.27 8.39 3.31
CA THR A 246 23.30 7.46 4.43
C THR A 246 22.00 6.70 4.61
N ASN A 247 20.88 7.43 4.62
CA ASN A 247 19.56 6.87 4.86
C ASN A 247 18.81 6.66 3.55
N LEU A 248 18.39 5.43 3.28
CA LEU A 248 17.63 5.12 2.07
C LEU A 248 16.26 5.81 2.08
N THR A 249 15.60 5.83 3.23
CA THR A 249 14.24 6.35 3.42
C THR A 249 14.09 7.86 3.17
N ASP A 250 15.21 8.59 3.21
CA ASP A 250 15.23 10.05 3.04
C ASP A 250 15.54 10.48 1.59
N ASN A 251 15.63 9.48 0.67
CA ASN A 251 15.78 9.73 -0.76
C ASN A 251 14.41 9.68 -1.42
N THR A 252 13.82 10.85 -1.63
CA THR A 252 12.44 11.00 -2.04
C THR A 252 12.30 11.91 -3.26
N ALA A 253 11.25 11.66 -4.02
CA ALA A 253 10.77 12.56 -5.06
C ALA A 253 9.31 12.91 -4.80
N ASP A 254 9.03 14.21 -4.79
CA ASP A 254 7.68 14.77 -4.81
C ASP A 254 7.42 15.29 -6.23
N LEU A 255 6.56 14.61 -6.97
CA LEU A 255 6.24 14.98 -8.34
C LEU A 255 5.41 16.26 -8.36
N ASN A 256 5.59 17.09 -9.39
CA ASN A 256 4.79 18.30 -9.55
C ASN A 256 3.29 18.01 -9.77
N SER A 257 2.97 16.90 -10.44
CA SER A 257 1.60 16.44 -10.63
C SER A 257 1.20 15.44 -9.57
N ALA A 258 -0.02 15.55 -9.04
CA ALA A 258 -0.56 14.56 -8.13
C ALA A 258 -0.57 13.17 -8.78
N LEU A 259 -0.19 12.17 -8.01
CA LEU A 259 -0.24 10.77 -8.45
C LEU A 259 -1.68 10.39 -8.83
N ASN A 260 -1.87 9.72 -9.94
CA ASN A 260 -3.19 9.52 -10.56
C ASN A 260 -3.48 8.06 -10.93
N SER A 261 -2.83 7.13 -10.25
CA SER A 261 -2.92 5.70 -10.53
C SER A 261 -2.30 5.28 -11.88
N THR A 262 -1.38 6.07 -12.42
CA THR A 262 -0.56 5.71 -13.58
C THR A 262 0.89 5.47 -13.17
N GLN A 263 1.68 4.86 -14.04
CA GLN A 263 3.08 4.58 -13.78
C GLN A 263 3.87 5.86 -13.48
N VAL A 264 4.74 5.79 -12.48
CA VAL A 264 5.80 6.79 -12.24
C VAL A 264 7.13 6.21 -12.69
N VAL A 265 7.86 6.98 -13.45
CA VAL A 265 9.26 6.70 -13.82
C VAL A 265 10.11 7.88 -13.37
N ILE A 266 11.16 7.59 -12.62
CA ILE A 266 12.13 8.57 -12.16
C ILE A 266 13.48 8.18 -12.77
N ASP A 267 13.97 8.99 -13.70
CA ASP A 267 15.27 8.80 -14.32
C ASP A 267 16.33 9.55 -13.53
N TYR A 268 17.36 8.86 -13.11
CA TYR A 268 18.47 9.48 -12.38
C TYR A 268 19.81 8.85 -12.77
N ILE A 269 20.90 9.59 -12.53
CA ILE A 269 22.26 9.07 -12.68
C ILE A 269 22.69 8.45 -11.36
N GLU A 270 22.97 7.16 -11.37
CA GLU A 270 23.59 6.49 -10.23
C GLU A 270 25.09 6.88 -10.21
N THR A 271 25.50 7.56 -9.13
CA THR A 271 26.92 7.80 -8.90
C THR A 271 27.51 6.57 -8.22
N PRO A 272 28.66 6.03 -8.71
CA PRO A 272 29.32 4.91 -8.04
C PRO A 272 29.60 5.25 -6.56
N ASP A 273 29.42 4.26 -5.68
CA ASP A 273 29.75 4.39 -4.27
C ASP A 273 31.25 4.69 -4.15
N GLY A 274 31.62 5.91 -3.85
CA GLY A 274 33.03 6.29 -3.63
C GLY A 274 33.48 7.63 -4.21
N GLU A 275 32.66 8.37 -4.98
CA GLU A 275 33.02 9.74 -5.45
C GLU A 275 32.23 10.84 -4.75
#